data_d04113964d7f2ba2af97b25654c40060
#
_entry.id   d04113964d7f2ba2af97b25654c40060
#
_cell.length_a   1.000
_cell.length_b   1.000
_cell.length_c   1.000
_cell.angle_alpha   90.00
_cell.angle_beta   90.00
_cell.angle_gamma   90.00
#
_symmetry.space_group_name_H-M   'P 1'
#
loop_
_entity.id
_entity.type
_entity.pdbx_description
1 polymer ?
#
loop_
_entity_poly.entity_id
_entity_poly.type
_entity_poly.pdbx_seq_one_letter_code
_entity_poly.pdbx_strand_id
1 'polypeptide(L)'
;LIHWPEIEIKSLRSTIVEFHQKFLKKLNIKMFRPFFIKGWANVLRKGEKIQPHLHSVKPDAYLSGHVTIQCEDTATFYINPVNQLNEPEVKKIKNVPGEITLFPACVPHYTDTHSAATERITIAFDISLKM
;
A
#
# COMPACT_ATOMS: atom_id res chain seq x y z
N LEU A 1 4.29 4.89 -13.32
CA LEU A 1 2.95 5.48 -13.10
C LEU A 1 3.03 6.74 -12.24
N ILE A 2 3.56 6.70 -11.03
CA ILE A 2 3.52 7.83 -10.06
C ILE A 2 4.26 9.09 -10.52
N HIS A 3 5.08 9.03 -11.55
CA HIS A 3 5.79 10.15 -12.16
C HIS A 3 5.21 10.60 -13.50
N TRP A 4 4.05 10.09 -13.88
CA TRP A 4 3.35 10.51 -15.08
C TRP A 4 2.89 11.98 -14.96
N PRO A 5 2.78 12.70 -16.11
CA PRO A 5 2.56 14.15 -16.11
C PRO A 5 1.10 14.56 -15.86
N GLU A 6 0.16 13.63 -15.87
CA GLU A 6 -1.27 13.88 -15.69
C GLU A 6 -1.53 14.56 -14.33
N ILE A 7 -2.48 15.49 -14.31
CA ILE A 7 -2.79 16.30 -13.12
C ILE A 7 -3.26 15.44 -11.96
N GLU A 8 -4.02 14.39 -12.24
CA GLU A 8 -4.53 13.44 -11.25
C GLU A 8 -3.39 12.66 -10.57
N ILE A 9 -2.39 12.25 -11.35
CA ILE A 9 -1.21 11.55 -10.83
C ILE A 9 -0.32 12.48 -10.02
N LYS A 10 -0.16 13.72 -10.45
CA LYS A 10 0.56 14.76 -9.67
C LYS A 10 -0.15 15.03 -8.34
N SER A 11 -1.47 15.13 -8.35
CA SER A 11 -2.29 15.29 -7.15
C SER A 11 -2.15 14.11 -6.21
N LEU A 12 -2.27 12.89 -6.73
CA LEU A 12 -2.07 11.66 -5.95
C LEU A 12 -0.67 11.64 -5.31
N ARG A 13 0.37 11.93 -6.06
CA ARG A 13 1.75 11.98 -5.54
C ARG A 13 1.89 13.00 -4.41
N SER A 14 1.32 14.20 -4.56
CA SER A 14 1.33 15.23 -3.51
C SER A 14 0.60 14.76 -2.26
N THR A 15 -0.53 14.08 -2.41
CA THR A 15 -1.29 13.51 -1.30
C THR A 15 -0.49 12.40 -0.59
N ILE A 16 0.18 11.52 -1.33
CA ILE A 16 1.06 10.50 -0.73
C ILE A 16 2.17 11.14 0.11
N VAL A 17 2.81 12.19 -0.40
CA VAL A 17 3.84 12.93 0.35
C VAL A 17 3.28 13.54 1.63
N GLU A 18 2.09 14.14 1.58
CA GLU A 18 1.42 14.71 2.75
C GLU A 18 1.11 13.62 3.80
N PHE A 19 0.55 12.49 3.39
CA PHE A 19 0.27 11.37 4.30
C PHE A 19 1.54 10.77 4.89
N HIS A 20 2.60 10.67 4.10
CA HIS A 20 3.91 10.26 4.59
C HIS A 20 4.43 11.19 5.70
N GLN A 21 4.35 12.50 5.51
CA GLN A 21 4.73 13.48 6.52
C GLN A 21 3.88 13.36 7.80
N LYS A 22 2.56 13.19 7.66
CA LYS A 22 1.65 12.94 8.80
C LYS A 22 2.02 11.66 9.55
N PHE A 23 2.35 10.58 8.83
CA PHE A 23 2.79 9.32 9.40
C PHE A 23 4.06 9.49 10.23
N LEU A 24 5.09 10.13 9.68
CA LEU A 24 6.34 10.40 10.39
C LEU A 24 6.11 11.25 11.64
N LYS A 25 5.30 12.30 11.53
CA LYS A 25 4.95 13.18 12.66
C LYS A 25 4.23 12.40 13.77
N LYS A 26 3.28 11.54 13.42
CA LYS A 26 2.54 10.72 14.39
C LYS A 26 3.45 9.77 15.17
N LEU A 27 4.50 9.26 14.53
CA LEU A 27 5.49 8.37 15.14
C LEU A 27 6.69 9.12 15.77
N ASN A 28 6.66 10.47 15.77
CA ASN A 28 7.76 11.31 16.21
C ASN A 28 9.11 10.97 15.53
N ILE A 29 9.05 10.60 14.27
CA ILE A 29 10.24 10.30 13.46
C ILE A 29 10.67 11.57 12.72
N LYS A 30 11.92 11.99 12.94
CA LYS A 30 12.56 13.06 12.16
C LYS A 30 13.31 12.41 10.99
N MET A 31 12.84 12.68 9.77
CA MET A 31 13.51 12.20 8.56
C MET A 31 14.40 13.31 7.98
N PHE A 32 15.69 13.04 7.85
CA PHE A 32 16.68 13.96 7.29
C PHE A 32 17.20 13.55 5.90
N ARG A 33 16.73 12.40 5.40
CA ARG A 33 17.18 11.85 4.12
C ARG A 33 16.14 12.09 3.03
N PRO A 34 16.57 12.39 1.82
CA PRO A 34 15.66 12.41 0.67
C PRO A 34 15.09 11.00 0.44
N PHE A 35 13.86 10.96 -0.05
CA PHE A 35 13.16 9.74 -0.38
C PHE A 35 12.63 9.79 -1.82
N PHE A 36 12.26 8.64 -2.35
CA PHE A 36 11.57 8.54 -3.63
C PHE A 36 10.36 7.62 -3.50
N ILE A 37 9.39 7.82 -4.39
CA ILE A 37 8.16 7.04 -4.43
C ILE A 37 8.16 6.24 -5.74
N LYS A 38 7.94 4.93 -5.63
CA LYS A 38 7.65 4.04 -6.75
C LYS A 38 6.19 3.63 -6.67
N GLY A 39 5.47 3.67 -7.80
CA GLY A 39 4.06 3.30 -7.81
C GLY A 39 3.67 2.51 -9.06
N TRP A 40 2.69 1.64 -8.90
CA TRP A 40 2.13 0.79 -9.95
C TRP A 40 0.64 0.55 -9.73
N ALA A 41 -0.06 0.14 -10.78
CA ALA A 41 -1.45 -0.25 -10.69
C ALA A 41 -1.60 -1.77 -10.58
N ASN A 42 -2.53 -2.21 -9.75
CA ASN A 42 -3.00 -3.59 -9.67
C ASN A 42 -4.46 -3.62 -10.15
N VAL A 43 -4.72 -4.48 -11.10
CA VAL A 43 -6.08 -4.73 -11.62
C VAL A 43 -6.38 -6.21 -11.40
N LEU A 44 -7.39 -6.51 -10.58
CA LEU A 44 -7.86 -7.87 -10.35
C LEU A 44 -9.22 -8.07 -11.02
N ARG A 45 -9.30 -9.09 -11.84
CA ARG A 45 -10.53 -9.58 -12.43
C ARG A 45 -11.11 -10.71 -11.59
N LYS A 46 -12.36 -11.08 -11.90
CA LYS A 46 -13.03 -12.19 -11.22
C LYS A 46 -12.16 -13.47 -11.24
N GLY A 47 -11.95 -14.06 -10.08
CA GLY A 47 -11.13 -15.25 -9.89
C GLY A 47 -9.65 -14.97 -9.57
N GLU A 48 -9.18 -13.73 -9.71
CA GLU A 48 -7.80 -13.34 -9.42
C GLU A 48 -7.63 -12.90 -7.97
N LYS A 49 -6.40 -13.02 -7.45
CA LYS A 49 -6.02 -12.56 -6.11
C LYS A 49 -4.56 -12.15 -6.06
N ILE A 50 -4.21 -11.36 -5.06
CA ILE A 50 -2.82 -11.07 -4.72
C ILE A 50 -2.41 -12.02 -3.59
N GLN A 51 -1.36 -12.81 -3.85
CA GLN A 51 -0.81 -13.75 -2.87
C GLN A 51 -0.14 -13.01 -1.70
N PRO A 52 0.00 -13.64 -0.52
CA PRO A 52 0.76 -13.06 0.58
C PRO A 52 2.17 -12.69 0.16
N HIS A 53 2.53 -11.43 0.37
CA HIS A 53 3.84 -10.87 0.03
C HIS A 53 4.16 -9.67 0.93
N LEU A 54 5.41 -9.24 0.89
CA LEU A 54 5.88 -8.03 1.54
C LEU A 54 6.84 -7.25 0.62
N HIS A 55 7.14 -6.01 0.96
CA HIS A 55 7.92 -5.10 0.10
C HIS A 55 9.33 -4.81 0.62
N SER A 56 9.71 -5.33 1.77
CA SER A 56 11.02 -5.08 2.41
C SER A 56 12.19 -5.87 1.79
N VAL A 57 12.13 -6.15 0.48
CA VAL A 57 13.16 -6.92 -0.23
C VAL A 57 14.46 -6.10 -0.39
N LYS A 58 14.37 -4.78 -0.25
CA LYS A 58 15.51 -3.86 -0.31
C LYS A 58 15.66 -3.15 1.02
N PRO A 59 16.90 -2.93 1.50
CA PRO A 59 17.15 -2.31 2.80
C PRO A 59 16.72 -0.84 2.89
N ASP A 60 16.46 -0.19 1.77
CA ASP A 60 16.02 1.19 1.66
C ASP A 60 14.49 1.36 1.68
N ALA A 61 13.72 0.30 1.40
CA ALA A 61 12.26 0.34 1.47
C ALA A 61 11.77 0.26 2.92
N TYR A 62 11.00 1.23 3.37
CA TYR A 62 10.52 1.26 4.76
C TYR A 62 9.00 1.43 4.89
N LEU A 63 8.33 2.00 3.90
CA LEU A 63 6.91 2.25 3.95
C LEU A 63 6.28 1.85 2.62
N SER A 64 5.12 1.23 2.70
CA SER A 64 4.29 0.86 1.56
C SER A 64 2.88 1.38 1.75
N GLY A 65 2.13 1.43 0.68
CA GLY A 65 0.73 1.82 0.75
C GLY A 65 0.00 1.53 -0.53
N HIS A 66 -1.29 1.75 -0.48
CA HIS A 66 -2.13 1.72 -1.67
C HIS A 66 -3.32 2.67 -1.53
N VAL A 67 -3.82 3.12 -2.66
CA VAL A 67 -5.11 3.80 -2.79
C VAL A 67 -6.06 2.91 -3.59
N THR A 68 -7.27 2.75 -3.09
CA THR A 68 -8.33 2.05 -3.81
C THR A 68 -8.98 2.99 -4.80
N ILE A 69 -8.99 2.63 -6.07
CA ILE A 69 -9.61 3.40 -7.15
C ILE A 69 -11.03 2.88 -7.40
N GLN A 70 -11.16 1.56 -7.50
CA GLN A 70 -12.43 0.89 -7.76
C GLN A 70 -12.46 -0.44 -7.02
N CYS A 71 -13.57 -0.73 -6.37
CA CYS A 71 -13.81 -2.04 -5.76
C CYS A 71 -15.30 -2.23 -5.46
N GLU A 72 -15.70 -3.50 -5.39
CA GLU A 72 -16.96 -3.95 -4.80
C GLU A 72 -16.61 -4.92 -3.66
N ASP A 73 -17.10 -4.66 -2.47
CA ASP A 73 -17.00 -5.50 -1.25
C ASP A 73 -15.70 -6.33 -1.12
N THR A 74 -14.56 -5.65 -1.19
CA THR A 74 -13.25 -6.27 -1.10
C THR A 74 -12.51 -5.80 0.16
N ALA A 75 -11.50 -6.58 0.56
CA ALA A 75 -10.64 -6.25 1.69
C ALA A 75 -9.17 -6.60 1.38
N THR A 76 -8.29 -5.96 2.11
CA THR A 76 -6.87 -6.33 2.19
C THR A 76 -6.60 -6.89 3.58
N PHE A 77 -5.85 -7.97 3.64
CA PHE A 77 -5.49 -8.69 4.86
C PHE A 77 -4.03 -8.42 5.19
N TYR A 78 -3.78 -7.95 6.40
CA TYR A 78 -2.45 -7.64 6.91
C TYR A 78 -2.09 -8.62 8.01
N ILE A 79 -0.94 -9.28 7.88
CA ILE A 79 -0.44 -10.26 8.84
C ILE A 79 0.50 -9.54 9.82
N ASN A 80 0.30 -9.73 11.13
CA ASN A 80 1.21 -9.19 12.12
C ASN A 80 2.62 -9.78 11.94
N PRO A 81 3.65 -8.98 11.67
CA PRO A 81 5.00 -9.49 11.41
C PRO A 81 5.77 -9.87 12.68
N VAL A 82 5.25 -9.53 13.86
CA VAL A 82 6.00 -9.62 15.13
C VAL A 82 5.88 -10.97 15.80
N ASN A 83 4.77 -11.68 15.66
CA ASN A 83 4.57 -12.97 16.33
C ASN A 83 4.20 -14.06 15.31
N GLN A 84 5.21 -14.78 14.85
CA GLN A 84 5.06 -15.85 13.85
C GLN A 84 4.98 -17.27 14.49
N LEU A 85 5.19 -17.40 15.81
CA LEU A 85 5.28 -18.70 16.48
C LEU A 85 3.92 -19.31 16.81
N ASN A 86 2.92 -18.46 17.00
CA ASN A 86 1.53 -18.87 17.17
C ASN A 86 0.73 -18.36 15.97
N GLU A 87 -0.54 -18.71 15.87
CA GLU A 87 -1.41 -18.23 14.79
C GLU A 87 -1.21 -16.73 14.57
N PRO A 88 -0.71 -16.30 13.40
CA PRO A 88 -0.43 -14.89 13.15
C PRO A 88 -1.75 -14.12 13.19
N GLU A 89 -1.78 -13.05 13.94
CA GLU A 89 -2.90 -12.13 13.93
C GLU A 89 -3.04 -11.52 12.53
N VAL A 90 -4.21 -11.69 11.93
CA VAL A 90 -4.54 -11.14 10.62
C VAL A 90 -5.59 -10.06 10.79
N LYS A 91 -5.26 -8.85 10.36
CA LYS A 91 -6.18 -7.72 10.35
C LYS A 91 -6.80 -7.55 8.97
N LYS A 92 -8.12 -7.72 8.90
CA LYS A 92 -8.92 -7.45 7.71
C LYS A 92 -9.31 -5.97 7.66
N ILE A 93 -8.94 -5.28 6.59
CA ILE A 93 -9.32 -3.89 6.32
C ILE A 93 -10.16 -3.84 5.05
N LYS A 94 -11.41 -3.38 5.17
CA LYS A 94 -12.29 -3.16 4.02
C LYS A 94 -11.67 -2.11 3.09
N ASN A 95 -11.69 -2.39 1.79
CA ASN A 95 -11.27 -1.41 0.80
C ASN A 95 -12.41 -0.43 0.50
N VAL A 96 -12.10 0.85 0.47
CA VAL A 96 -13.05 1.93 0.16
C VAL A 96 -12.43 2.80 -0.93
N PRO A 97 -13.14 3.04 -2.06
CA PRO A 97 -12.65 3.93 -3.11
C PRO A 97 -12.27 5.30 -2.54
N GLY A 98 -11.11 5.82 -2.92
CA GLY A 98 -10.56 7.08 -2.44
C GLY A 98 -9.77 7.01 -1.14
N GLU A 99 -9.77 5.89 -0.42
CA GLU A 99 -8.96 5.74 0.78
C GLU A 99 -7.51 5.34 0.46
N ILE A 100 -6.59 5.95 1.20
CA ILE A 100 -5.16 5.61 1.21
C ILE A 100 -4.84 4.86 2.49
N THR A 101 -4.20 3.71 2.36
CA THR A 101 -3.65 2.95 3.49
C THR A 101 -2.12 2.99 3.43
N LEU A 102 -1.49 3.32 4.56
CA LEU A 102 -0.04 3.26 4.74
C LEU A 102 0.30 2.20 5.78
N PHE A 103 1.37 1.45 5.53
CA PHE A 103 1.88 0.42 6.43
C PHE A 103 3.39 0.22 6.25
N PRO A 104 4.11 -0.25 7.29
CA PRO A 104 5.52 -0.60 7.16
C PRO A 104 5.75 -1.64 6.06
N ALA A 105 6.82 -1.50 5.28
CA ALA A 105 7.11 -2.37 4.16
C ALA A 105 7.34 -3.85 4.55
N CYS A 106 7.63 -4.11 5.82
CA CYS A 106 7.80 -5.45 6.38
C CYS A 106 6.47 -6.17 6.72
N VAL A 107 5.32 -5.51 6.58
CA VAL A 107 4.02 -6.12 6.89
C VAL A 107 3.56 -6.98 5.71
N PRO A 108 3.48 -8.31 5.87
CA PRO A 108 2.93 -9.18 4.85
C PRO A 108 1.43 -8.90 4.66
N HIS A 109 0.98 -8.91 3.43
CA HIS A 109 -0.42 -8.67 3.11
C HIS A 109 -0.86 -9.42 1.86
N TYR A 110 -2.17 -9.61 1.72
CA TYR A 110 -2.78 -10.34 0.61
C TYR A 110 -4.23 -9.91 0.41
N THR A 111 -4.85 -10.40 -0.66
CA THR A 111 -6.29 -10.23 -0.90
C THR A 111 -6.98 -11.58 -1.00
N ASP A 112 -8.28 -11.61 -0.75
CA ASP A 112 -9.12 -12.72 -1.13
C ASP A 112 -9.23 -12.83 -2.66
N THR A 113 -9.72 -13.95 -3.14
CA THR A 113 -10.09 -14.13 -4.53
C THR A 113 -11.22 -13.14 -4.87
N HIS A 114 -10.99 -12.33 -5.91
CA HIS A 114 -11.96 -11.34 -6.34
C HIS A 114 -13.20 -12.01 -6.95
N SER A 115 -14.38 -11.75 -6.40
CA SER A 115 -15.62 -12.43 -6.77
C SER A 115 -16.57 -11.57 -7.62
N ALA A 116 -16.40 -10.25 -7.62
CA ALA A 116 -17.26 -9.34 -8.35
C ALA A 116 -17.02 -9.37 -9.86
N ALA A 117 -18.02 -8.93 -10.62
CA ALA A 117 -17.94 -8.83 -12.08
C ALA A 117 -17.11 -7.63 -12.53
N THR A 118 -17.14 -6.52 -11.77
CA THR A 118 -16.29 -5.35 -12.01
C THR A 118 -14.88 -5.56 -11.48
N GLU A 119 -13.90 -4.96 -12.12
CA GLU A 119 -12.51 -5.07 -11.73
C GLU A 119 -12.23 -4.35 -10.39
N ARG A 120 -11.37 -4.93 -9.55
CA ARG A 120 -10.77 -4.24 -8.42
C ARG A 120 -9.50 -3.54 -8.89
N ILE A 121 -9.46 -2.23 -8.74
CA ILE A 121 -8.33 -1.40 -9.17
C ILE A 121 -7.74 -0.68 -7.97
N THR A 122 -6.44 -0.86 -7.75
CA THR A 122 -5.67 -0.15 -6.74
C THR A 122 -4.38 0.40 -7.34
N ILE A 123 -3.94 1.54 -6.85
CA ILE A 123 -2.58 2.04 -7.09
C ILE A 123 -1.78 1.77 -5.83
N ALA A 124 -0.79 0.89 -5.94
CA ALA A 124 0.14 0.59 -4.87
C ALA A 124 1.41 1.44 -5.01
N PHE A 125 2.07 1.71 -3.90
CA PHE A 125 3.32 2.46 -3.90
C PHE A 125 4.24 2.06 -2.75
N ASP A 126 5.54 2.25 -2.97
CA ASP A 126 6.58 2.13 -1.97
C ASP A 126 7.27 3.48 -1.78
N ILE A 127 7.64 3.77 -0.54
CA ILE A 127 8.47 4.90 -0.17
C ILE A 127 9.81 4.35 0.32
N SER A 128 10.88 4.74 -0.35
CA SER A 128 12.23 4.27 -0.09
C SER A 128 13.16 5.45 0.19
N LEU A 129 14.16 5.23 1.03
CA LEU A 129 15.21 6.21 1.26
C LEU A 129 16.12 6.29 0.02
N LYS A 130 16.56 7.48 -0.30
CA LYS A 130 17.65 7.66 -1.25
C LYS A 130 18.96 7.38 -0.53
N MET A 131 19.56 6.26 -0.88
CA MET A 131 20.86 5.85 -0.35
C MET A 131 21.98 6.63 -1.01
#